data_1252db9969c647fd7b698dc934ba2964
#
_entry.id   1252db9969c647fd7b698dc934ba2964
#
_cell.length_a   1.000
_cell.length_b   1.000
_cell.length_c   1.000
_cell.angle_alpha   90.00
_cell.angle_beta   90.00
_cell.angle_gamma   90.00
#
_symmetry.space_group_name_H-M   'P 1'
#
loop_
_entity.id
_entity.type
_entity.pdbx_description
1 polymer ?
#
loop_
_entity_poly.entity_id
_entity_poly.type
_entity_poly.pdbx_seq_one_letter_code
_entity_poly.pdbx_strand_id
1 'polypeptide(L)'
;MYMNRIKTLILFALCTVMAIACENGHNNELPKKPEDKSCFVGSMNVDQNDGTMFTLNDVQVDYELHDDNTLNFVMYNVKFASAMPLKLDMVVEGVTYSVDGNKYTLSGDGIVPYAMGGPFEKFTITSLEGSITDEQMALSFMCGEYPVTYSGTK
;
A
#
# COMPACT_ATOMS: atom_id res chain seq x y z
N MET A 1 -62.00 14.76 -37.82
CA MET A 1 -62.04 16.21 -37.93
C MET A 1 -61.11 16.79 -36.86
N TYR A 2 -60.02 17.47 -37.31
CA TYR A 2 -59.02 18.30 -36.58
C TYR A 2 -58.24 17.66 -35.46
N MET A 3 -56.98 17.26 -35.67
CA MET A 3 -55.78 18.07 -35.93
C MET A 3 -55.51 19.17 -34.89
N ASN A 4 -54.47 18.93 -34.05
CA ASN A 4 -53.42 19.91 -33.79
C ASN A 4 -52.33 19.24 -32.94
N ARG A 5 -51.21 18.92 -33.52
CA ARG A 5 -49.95 19.65 -33.49
C ARG A 5 -49.60 20.25 -32.11
N ILE A 6 -48.75 19.58 -31.36
CA ILE A 6 -47.89 20.27 -30.43
C ILE A 6 -46.47 19.77 -30.61
N LYS A 7 -45.65 20.72 -30.86
CA LYS A 7 -44.27 20.72 -31.27
C LYS A 7 -43.36 20.08 -30.22
N THR A 8 -42.60 19.16 -30.73
CA THR A 8 -41.33 18.71 -30.19
C THR A 8 -40.45 19.87 -29.77
N LEU A 9 -40.11 19.95 -28.52
CA LEU A 9 -38.99 20.77 -28.06
C LEU A 9 -37.85 19.82 -27.70
N ILE A 10 -36.97 19.64 -28.66
CA ILE A 10 -35.71 18.94 -28.47
C ILE A 10 -34.79 19.90 -27.74
N LEU A 11 -34.59 19.62 -26.46
CA LEU A 11 -33.57 20.30 -25.70
C LEU A 11 -32.25 19.53 -25.91
N PHE A 12 -31.43 20.06 -26.78
CA PHE A 12 -30.03 19.62 -26.93
C PHE A 12 -29.28 19.96 -25.66
N ALA A 13 -29.09 18.97 -24.83
CA ALA A 13 -28.05 19.03 -23.78
C ALA A 13 -26.70 18.82 -24.45
N LEU A 14 -25.98 19.89 -24.60
CA LEU A 14 -24.63 19.96 -25.11
C LEU A 14 -23.70 19.27 -24.08
N CYS A 15 -23.41 17.99 -24.28
CA CYS A 15 -22.33 17.31 -23.55
C CYS A 15 -21.01 17.86 -24.07
N THR A 16 -20.48 18.84 -23.36
CA THR A 16 -19.07 19.23 -23.49
C THR A 16 -18.20 18.08 -22.96
N VAL A 17 -17.71 17.28 -23.89
CA VAL A 17 -16.64 16.35 -23.65
C VAL A 17 -15.38 17.17 -23.46
N MET A 18 -15.01 17.40 -22.21
CA MET A 18 -13.67 17.86 -21.90
C MET A 18 -12.72 16.68 -22.11
N ALA A 19 -12.04 16.69 -23.24
CA ALA A 19 -10.87 15.89 -23.46
C ALA A 19 -9.79 16.36 -22.48
N ILE A 20 -9.63 15.64 -21.39
CA ILE A 20 -8.46 15.78 -20.52
C ILE A 20 -7.32 15.13 -21.28
N ALA A 21 -6.43 15.97 -21.80
CA ALA A 21 -5.18 15.54 -22.36
C ALA A 21 -4.39 14.79 -21.31
N CYS A 22 -4.11 13.51 -21.54
CA CYS A 22 -3.13 12.76 -20.79
C CYS A 22 -1.76 13.34 -21.11
N GLU A 23 -1.21 14.12 -20.21
CA GLU A 23 0.22 14.41 -20.22
C GLU A 23 0.96 13.14 -19.84
N ASN A 24 1.79 12.66 -20.78
CA ASN A 24 2.73 11.57 -20.57
C ASN A 24 3.83 12.01 -19.61
N GLY A 25 3.57 11.88 -18.30
CA GLY A 25 4.59 11.84 -17.29
C GLY A 25 4.82 10.37 -16.94
N HIS A 26 6.01 9.87 -17.19
CA HIS A 26 6.49 8.58 -16.67
C HIS A 26 6.67 8.70 -15.14
N ASN A 27 5.55 8.76 -14.43
CA ASN A 27 5.52 8.49 -13.01
C ASN A 27 5.02 7.07 -12.86
N ASN A 28 5.83 6.19 -12.31
CA ASN A 28 5.40 4.90 -11.78
C ASN A 28 4.48 5.18 -10.58
N GLU A 29 3.30 5.73 -10.85
CA GLU A 29 2.25 5.78 -9.87
C GLU A 29 1.67 4.37 -9.74
N LEU A 30 1.86 3.79 -8.57
CA LEU A 30 1.10 2.62 -8.14
C LEU A 30 -0.40 2.89 -8.38
N PRO A 31 -1.18 1.90 -8.82
CA PRO A 31 -2.59 2.10 -9.15
C PRO A 31 -3.32 2.73 -7.96
N LYS A 32 -3.91 3.90 -8.17
CA LYS A 32 -4.75 4.58 -7.17
C LYS A 32 -5.93 3.68 -6.83
N LYS A 33 -5.94 3.18 -5.60
CA LYS A 33 -7.07 2.46 -5.02
C LYS A 33 -8.27 3.40 -4.83
N PRO A 34 -9.53 2.90 -4.98
CA PRO A 34 -10.74 3.62 -4.55
C PRO A 34 -10.71 3.94 -3.04
N GLU A 35 -11.47 4.94 -2.63
CA GLU A 35 -11.46 5.73 -1.40
C GLU A 35 -11.53 5.01 -0.03
N ASP A 36 -11.34 3.71 0.05
CA ASP A 36 -11.25 2.97 1.32
C ASP A 36 -9.79 2.64 1.66
N LYS A 37 -8.95 3.66 1.66
CA LYS A 37 -7.55 3.53 2.04
C LYS A 37 -7.44 3.32 3.54
N SER A 38 -7.19 2.09 3.92
CA SER A 38 -6.70 1.80 5.25
C SER A 38 -5.22 2.17 5.31
N CYS A 39 -4.97 3.38 5.75
CA CYS A 39 -3.64 3.95 5.93
C CYS A 39 -3.32 3.98 7.42
N PHE A 40 -2.16 3.47 7.77
CA PHE A 40 -1.61 3.53 9.12
C PHE A 40 -0.35 4.38 9.13
N VAL A 41 -0.16 5.17 10.17
CA VAL A 41 1.06 5.94 10.38
C VAL A 41 1.66 5.56 11.72
N GLY A 42 2.96 5.28 11.74
CA GLY A 42 3.58 4.79 12.95
C GLY A 42 5.09 4.77 12.94
N SER A 43 5.66 3.99 13.84
CA SER A 43 7.10 3.84 13.98
C SER A 43 7.56 2.48 13.47
N MET A 44 8.68 2.49 12.77
CA MET A 44 9.40 1.30 12.34
C MET A 44 10.76 1.24 13.04
N ASN A 45 11.05 0.12 13.66
CA ASN A 45 12.34 -0.14 14.28
C ASN A 45 13.06 -1.24 13.53
N VAL A 46 14.32 -1.03 13.27
CA VAL A 46 15.20 -1.95 12.53
C VAL A 46 16.43 -2.24 13.38
N ASP A 47 16.62 -3.50 13.77
CA ASP A 47 17.83 -3.94 14.47
C ASP A 47 18.98 -3.97 13.46
N GLN A 48 20.08 -3.30 13.78
CA GLN A 48 21.25 -3.20 12.90
C GLN A 48 22.23 -4.36 13.06
N ASN A 49 21.90 -5.37 13.92
CA ASN A 49 22.73 -6.52 14.23
C ASN A 49 24.10 -6.18 14.87
N ASP A 50 24.28 -4.95 15.30
CA ASP A 50 25.49 -4.44 15.99
C ASP A 50 25.19 -3.99 17.43
N GLY A 51 23.97 -4.31 17.92
CA GLY A 51 23.47 -3.89 19.22
C GLY A 51 22.82 -2.51 19.19
N THR A 52 22.67 -1.89 18.03
CA THR A 52 21.96 -0.62 17.87
C THR A 52 20.61 -0.81 17.17
N MET A 53 19.66 0.07 17.48
CA MET A 53 18.35 0.12 16.86
C MET A 53 18.24 1.38 16.01
N PHE A 54 17.80 1.21 14.76
CA PHE A 54 17.48 2.32 13.89
C PHE A 54 15.97 2.52 13.83
N THR A 55 15.48 3.71 14.21
CA THR A 55 14.05 4.00 14.28
C THR A 55 13.67 5.04 13.22
N LEU A 56 12.62 4.76 12.48
CA LEU A 56 11.91 5.70 11.62
C LEU A 56 10.55 6.00 12.24
N ASN A 57 10.25 7.29 12.42
CA ASN A 57 8.93 7.76 12.83
C ASN A 57 8.12 8.20 11.60
N ASP A 58 6.81 8.30 11.77
CA ASP A 58 5.86 8.76 10.75
C ASP A 58 5.92 7.93 9.45
N VAL A 59 6.20 6.63 9.60
CA VAL A 59 6.16 5.69 8.47
C VAL A 59 4.72 5.39 8.14
N GLN A 60 4.32 5.74 6.92
CA GLN A 60 3.01 5.41 6.38
C GLN A 60 3.04 4.00 5.79
N VAL A 61 1.98 3.23 6.09
CA VAL A 61 1.72 1.92 5.49
C VAL A 61 0.29 1.86 4.99
N ASP A 62 0.13 1.62 3.69
CA ASP A 62 -1.16 1.32 3.07
C ASP A 62 -1.25 -0.18 2.78
N TYR A 63 -2.44 -0.77 2.82
CA TYR A 63 -2.63 -2.16 2.43
C TYR A 63 -3.87 -2.35 1.57
N GLU A 64 -3.88 -3.46 0.83
CA GLU A 64 -4.98 -3.89 -0.02
C GLU A 64 -5.26 -5.37 0.17
N LEU A 65 -6.51 -5.70 0.48
CA LEU A 65 -6.98 -7.10 0.61
C LEU A 65 -7.38 -7.65 -0.77
N HIS A 66 -7.09 -8.93 -0.98
CA HIS A 66 -7.51 -9.69 -2.15
C HIS A 66 -8.46 -10.82 -1.77
N ASP A 67 -9.26 -11.30 -2.73
CA ASP A 67 -10.29 -12.33 -2.51
C ASP A 67 -9.72 -13.73 -2.23
N ASP A 68 -8.43 -13.94 -2.49
CA ASP A 68 -7.70 -15.20 -2.28
C ASP A 68 -7.07 -15.35 -0.89
N ASN A 69 -7.47 -14.54 0.08
CA ASN A 69 -6.91 -14.43 1.43
C ASN A 69 -5.43 -14.00 1.43
N THR A 70 -5.04 -13.22 0.45
CA THR A 70 -3.77 -12.51 0.45
C THR A 70 -4.00 -11.00 0.55
N LEU A 71 -2.98 -10.29 0.96
CA LEU A 71 -2.94 -8.84 0.90
C LEU A 71 -1.59 -8.36 0.39
N ASN A 72 -1.60 -7.17 -0.16
CA ASN A 72 -0.39 -6.41 -0.44
C ASN A 72 -0.31 -5.23 0.51
N PHE A 73 0.89 -4.84 0.89
CA PHE A 73 1.08 -3.57 1.60
C PHE A 73 2.25 -2.78 1.03
N VAL A 74 2.20 -1.47 1.21
CA VAL A 74 3.26 -0.54 0.80
C VAL A 74 3.73 0.22 2.02
N MET A 75 5.04 0.19 2.27
CA MET A 75 5.70 1.03 3.28
C MET A 75 6.38 2.19 2.58
N TYR A 76 6.03 3.42 2.93
CA TYR A 76 6.54 4.61 2.27
C TYR A 76 7.75 5.19 2.98
N ASN A 77 8.72 5.65 2.18
CA ASN A 77 9.92 6.38 2.66
C ASN A 77 10.72 5.63 3.74
N VAL A 78 10.91 4.33 3.57
CA VAL A 78 11.60 3.47 4.55
C VAL A 78 13.08 3.26 4.22
N LYS A 79 13.86 2.93 5.24
CA LYS A 79 15.26 2.47 5.18
C LYS A 79 15.42 1.30 6.14
N PHE A 80 16.18 0.29 5.75
CA PHE A 80 16.44 -0.90 6.57
C PHE A 80 17.85 -0.93 7.17
N ALA A 81 18.68 0.02 6.82
CA ALA A 81 19.96 0.26 7.47
C ALA A 81 20.22 1.75 7.60
N SER A 82 20.82 2.16 8.69
CA SER A 82 21.18 3.56 8.91
C SER A 82 22.09 4.10 7.80
N ALA A 83 22.96 3.24 7.26
CA ALA A 83 23.89 3.56 6.18
C ALA A 83 23.25 3.62 4.78
N MET A 84 21.99 3.25 4.60
CA MET A 84 21.31 3.39 3.30
C MET A 84 21.25 4.87 2.91
N PRO A 85 21.73 5.24 1.69
CA PRO A 85 21.80 6.65 1.28
C PRO A 85 20.41 7.25 1.01
N LEU A 86 19.45 6.42 0.62
CA LEU A 86 18.11 6.84 0.21
C LEU A 86 17.04 6.12 1.00
N LYS A 87 15.92 6.79 1.21
CA LYS A 87 14.65 6.17 1.58
C LYS A 87 13.97 5.68 0.30
N LEU A 88 13.19 4.63 0.41
CA LEU A 88 12.46 4.02 -0.71
C LEU A 88 11.04 3.65 -0.29
N ASP A 89 10.16 3.51 -1.27
CA ASP A 89 8.86 2.90 -1.10
C ASP A 89 9.02 1.41 -1.38
N MET A 90 8.55 0.59 -0.44
CA MET A 90 8.66 -0.87 -0.53
C MET A 90 7.26 -1.47 -0.63
N VAL A 91 7.03 -2.21 -1.71
CA VAL A 91 5.80 -2.97 -1.95
C VAL A 91 6.04 -4.43 -1.57
N VAL A 92 5.18 -4.99 -0.73
CA VAL A 92 5.19 -6.39 -0.33
C VAL A 92 3.88 -7.01 -0.79
N GLU A 93 3.96 -7.99 -1.68
CA GLU A 93 2.80 -8.64 -2.29
C GLU A 93 2.63 -10.07 -1.80
N GLY A 94 1.38 -10.54 -1.76
CA GLY A 94 1.05 -11.93 -1.48
C GLY A 94 1.23 -12.35 -0.02
N VAL A 95 1.10 -11.42 0.92
CA VAL A 95 1.07 -11.75 2.35
C VAL A 95 -0.24 -12.47 2.67
N THR A 96 -0.16 -13.65 3.24
CA THR A 96 -1.34 -14.44 3.63
C THR A 96 -1.99 -13.84 4.88
N TYR A 97 -3.32 -13.85 4.93
CA TYR A 97 -4.04 -13.46 6.13
C TYR A 97 -5.16 -14.44 6.50
N SER A 98 -5.49 -14.46 7.78
CA SER A 98 -6.72 -15.06 8.32
C SER A 98 -7.51 -14.02 9.09
N VAL A 99 -8.83 -14.21 9.16
CA VAL A 99 -9.75 -13.27 9.82
C VAL A 99 -10.35 -13.91 11.06
N ASP A 100 -10.33 -13.19 12.17
CA ASP A 100 -11.03 -13.52 13.39
C ASP A 100 -11.74 -12.26 13.92
N GLY A 101 -13.05 -12.21 13.74
CA GLY A 101 -13.84 -11.01 14.02
C GLY A 101 -13.43 -9.83 13.16
N ASN A 102 -12.91 -8.77 13.80
CA ASN A 102 -12.39 -7.57 13.15
C ASN A 102 -10.85 -7.53 13.08
N LYS A 103 -10.20 -8.64 13.34
CA LYS A 103 -8.74 -8.76 13.33
C LYS A 103 -8.28 -9.63 12.17
N TYR A 104 -7.37 -9.09 11.37
CA TYR A 104 -6.60 -9.84 10.39
C TYR A 104 -5.28 -10.27 11.02
N THR A 105 -4.96 -11.54 10.95
CA THR A 105 -3.66 -12.09 11.35
C THR A 105 -2.86 -12.38 10.11
N LEU A 106 -1.66 -11.84 10.02
CA LEU A 106 -0.80 -11.86 8.83
C LEU A 106 0.33 -12.84 9.00
N SER A 107 0.71 -13.50 7.90
CA SER A 107 1.91 -14.33 7.83
C SER A 107 2.51 -14.33 6.42
N GLY A 108 3.82 -14.49 6.34
CA GLY A 108 4.52 -14.58 5.06
C GLY A 108 5.96 -15.02 5.23
N ASP A 109 6.49 -15.71 4.22
CA ASP A 109 7.87 -16.14 4.21
C ASP A 109 8.41 -16.20 2.78
N GLY A 110 9.68 -15.80 2.60
CA GLY A 110 10.32 -15.81 1.29
C GLY A 110 9.75 -14.82 0.26
N ILE A 111 9.12 -13.75 0.71
CA ILE A 111 8.51 -12.73 -0.17
C ILE A 111 9.61 -11.76 -0.64
N VAL A 112 9.82 -11.67 -1.96
CA VAL A 112 10.72 -10.67 -2.54
C VAL A 112 9.95 -9.36 -2.73
N PRO A 113 10.29 -8.29 -2.00
CA PRO A 113 9.61 -7.04 -2.15
C PRO A 113 10.02 -6.31 -3.44
N TYR A 114 9.18 -5.38 -3.88
CA TYR A 114 9.48 -4.47 -4.99
C TYR A 114 9.86 -3.10 -4.45
N ALA A 115 10.96 -2.58 -4.96
CA ALA A 115 11.41 -1.22 -4.68
C ALA A 115 12.24 -0.68 -5.85
N MET A 116 12.27 0.61 -6.05
CA MET A 116 13.07 1.27 -7.10
C MET A 116 12.80 0.73 -8.52
N GLY A 117 11.58 0.28 -8.78
CA GLY A 117 11.15 -0.20 -10.11
C GLY A 117 11.47 -1.66 -10.42
N GLY A 118 11.84 -2.47 -9.43
CA GLY A 118 12.11 -3.90 -9.62
C GLY A 118 12.10 -4.74 -8.35
N PRO A 119 12.25 -6.06 -8.47
CA PRO A 119 12.39 -6.94 -7.32
C PRO A 119 13.66 -6.61 -6.53
N PHE A 120 13.55 -6.61 -5.21
CA PHE A 120 14.63 -6.22 -4.30
C PHE A 120 15.08 -7.40 -3.43
N GLU A 121 15.68 -8.41 -4.06
CA GLU A 121 16.04 -9.71 -3.49
C GLU A 121 16.90 -9.61 -2.23
N LYS A 122 17.79 -8.60 -2.16
CA LYS A 122 18.64 -8.37 -0.98
C LYS A 122 17.82 -8.18 0.30
N PHE A 123 16.59 -7.68 0.17
CA PHE A 123 15.68 -7.42 1.27
C PHE A 123 14.47 -8.34 1.27
N THR A 124 14.67 -9.60 0.84
CA THR A 124 13.63 -10.64 0.93
C THR A 124 13.05 -10.69 2.33
N ILE A 125 11.72 -10.67 2.41
CA ILE A 125 10.95 -10.73 3.65
C ILE A 125 10.80 -12.18 4.07
N THR A 126 11.23 -12.50 5.28
CA THR A 126 11.03 -13.82 5.90
C THR A 126 10.44 -13.68 7.28
N SER A 127 9.82 -14.76 7.78
CA SER A 127 9.22 -14.82 9.12
C SER A 127 8.27 -13.65 9.40
N LEU A 128 7.49 -13.23 8.38
CA LEU A 128 6.54 -12.15 8.56
C LEU A 128 5.37 -12.64 9.40
N GLU A 129 5.12 -11.94 10.48
CA GLU A 129 3.95 -12.05 11.33
C GLU A 129 3.37 -10.66 11.59
N GLY A 130 2.07 -10.57 11.74
CA GLY A 130 1.45 -9.29 12.01
C GLY A 130 -0.04 -9.35 12.29
N SER A 131 -0.59 -8.20 12.57
CA SER A 131 -2.03 -8.05 12.71
C SER A 131 -2.52 -6.68 12.26
N ILE A 132 -3.73 -6.66 11.75
CA ILE A 132 -4.45 -5.43 11.40
C ILE A 132 -5.80 -5.48 12.11
N THR A 133 -6.16 -4.37 12.75
CA THR A 133 -7.49 -4.08 13.27
C THR A 133 -8.00 -2.78 12.65
N ASP A 134 -9.20 -2.36 13.01
CA ASP A 134 -9.76 -1.10 12.51
C ASP A 134 -8.89 0.13 12.85
N GLU A 135 -8.13 0.08 13.95
CA GLU A 135 -7.38 1.23 14.46
C GLU A 135 -5.85 1.05 14.45
N GLN A 136 -5.37 -0.19 14.36
CA GLN A 136 -3.95 -0.49 14.54
C GLN A 136 -3.43 -1.50 13.53
N MET A 137 -2.17 -1.32 13.15
CA MET A 137 -1.39 -2.29 12.39
C MET A 137 -0.07 -2.55 13.11
N ALA A 138 0.26 -3.83 13.29
CA ALA A 138 1.54 -4.26 13.84
C ALA A 138 2.16 -5.33 12.95
N LEU A 139 3.45 -5.18 12.62
CA LEU A 139 4.20 -6.11 11.80
C LEU A 139 5.53 -6.44 12.47
N SER A 140 5.98 -7.68 12.29
CA SER A 140 7.32 -8.14 12.65
C SER A 140 7.83 -9.05 11.53
N PHE A 141 9.01 -8.80 11.02
CA PHE A 141 9.60 -9.59 9.92
C PHE A 141 11.12 -9.41 9.85
N MET A 142 11.76 -10.32 9.16
CA MET A 142 13.14 -10.13 8.70
C MET A 142 13.10 -9.46 7.33
N CYS A 143 13.88 -8.42 7.12
CA CYS A 143 14.07 -7.74 5.85
C CYS A 143 15.54 -7.94 5.41
N GLY A 144 15.79 -8.96 4.59
CA GLY A 144 17.12 -9.49 4.40
C GLY A 144 17.70 -9.99 5.74
N GLU A 145 18.77 -9.38 6.19
CA GLU A 145 19.42 -9.73 7.48
C GLU A 145 18.91 -8.90 8.68
N TYR A 146 18.04 -7.92 8.45
CA TYR A 146 17.61 -6.99 9.49
C TYR A 146 16.26 -7.37 10.09
N PRO A 147 16.17 -7.61 11.41
CA PRO A 147 14.89 -7.70 12.10
C PRO A 147 14.18 -6.35 12.09
N VAL A 148 12.93 -6.35 11.68
CA VAL A 148 12.09 -5.15 11.55
C VAL A 148 10.80 -5.33 12.34
N THR A 149 10.42 -4.29 13.08
CA THR A 149 9.09 -4.18 13.68
C THR A 149 8.43 -2.86 13.27
N TYR A 150 7.14 -2.90 13.04
CA TYR A 150 6.31 -1.72 12.75
C TYR A 150 5.10 -1.70 13.65
N SER A 151 4.74 -0.53 14.14
CA SER A 151 3.48 -0.29 14.86
C SER A 151 2.91 1.05 14.44
N GLY A 152 1.72 1.03 13.86
CA GLY A 152 1.02 2.22 13.39
C GLY A 152 -0.45 2.26 13.80
N THR A 153 -1.01 3.47 13.77
CA THR A 153 -2.44 3.75 14.01
C THR A 153 -3.03 4.51 12.84
N LYS A 154 -4.35 4.49 12.71
CA LYS A 154 -5.09 5.34 11.76
C LYS A 154 -5.09 6.78 12.19
#